data_a03ca4b7666c60df21bb9b18eb5ec173
#
_entry.id   a03ca4b7666c60df21bb9b18eb5ec173
#
_cell.length_a   1.000
_cell.length_b   1.000
_cell.length_c   1.000
_cell.angle_alpha   90.00
_cell.angle_beta   90.00
_cell.angle_gamma   90.00
#
_symmetry.space_group_name_H-M   'P 1'
#
loop_
_entity.id
_entity.type
_entity.pdbx_description
1 polymer ?
#
loop_
_entity_poly.entity_id
_entity_poly.type
_entity_poly.pdbx_seq_one_letter_code
_entity_poly.pdbx_strand_id
1 'polypeptide(L)'
;MRIEGALAVAGVGGGVLLWAQAAHLGGYGFGAAAFLSLGGIQSGVRALRAYNRYSRGTEGEDAVLNALRGLPDAYTAVANFVAPGTRQGDLDLIVLGPAGVLVVEIKSYTGRYACHGDSWFALHPDGTRQPLRGSVSRQLKRGRKAVAHYLVDCDLSAPVHAVAVFRPGVQLELTHPTVPIVTQDALCEHILALPPAPHPVPLSELEPLFVPLPSVRGLRVAAVAR
;
A
#
# COMPACT_ATOMS: atom_id res chain seq x y z
N MET A 1 14.42 -9.64 0.57
CA MET A 1 15.30 -8.47 0.48
C MET A 1 16.76 -8.74 0.84
N ARG A 2 17.10 -9.43 1.96
CA ARG A 2 18.51 -9.78 2.30
C ARG A 2 19.17 -10.71 1.28
N ILE A 3 18.46 -11.66 0.72
CA ILE A 3 18.99 -12.65 -0.24
C ILE A 3 19.31 -12.00 -1.59
N GLU A 4 18.44 -11.11 -2.11
CA GLU A 4 18.70 -10.45 -3.40
C GLU A 4 19.86 -9.44 -3.32
N GLY A 5 19.99 -8.74 -2.20
CA GLY A 5 21.14 -7.87 -1.97
C GLY A 5 22.45 -8.66 -1.87
N ALA A 6 22.43 -9.80 -1.19
CA ALA A 6 23.60 -10.69 -1.10
C ALA A 6 23.98 -11.29 -2.46
N LEU A 7 22.99 -11.68 -3.27
CA LEU A 7 23.22 -12.18 -4.64
C LEU A 7 23.79 -11.09 -5.57
N ALA A 8 23.32 -9.84 -5.43
CA ALA A 8 23.85 -8.71 -6.20
C ALA A 8 25.34 -8.45 -5.85
N VAL A 9 25.66 -8.42 -4.56
CA VAL A 9 27.04 -8.23 -4.09
C VAL A 9 27.93 -9.42 -4.51
N ALA A 10 27.43 -10.65 -4.36
CA ALA A 10 28.16 -11.83 -4.79
C ALA A 10 28.38 -11.87 -6.32
N GLY A 11 27.37 -11.47 -7.10
CA GLY A 11 27.47 -11.41 -8.55
C GLY A 11 28.47 -10.37 -9.04
N VAL A 12 28.47 -9.16 -8.46
CA VAL A 12 29.46 -8.12 -8.79
C VAL A 12 30.83 -8.52 -8.31
N GLY A 13 30.97 -9.01 -7.07
CA GLY A 13 32.26 -9.47 -6.52
C GLY A 13 32.84 -10.65 -7.29
N GLY A 14 32.01 -11.63 -7.65
CA GLY A 14 32.40 -12.76 -8.48
C GLY A 14 32.84 -12.34 -9.90
N GLY A 15 32.10 -11.37 -10.49
CA GLY A 15 32.47 -10.77 -11.76
C GLY A 15 33.83 -10.09 -11.72
N VAL A 16 34.09 -9.28 -10.70
CA VAL A 16 35.40 -8.60 -10.54
C VAL A 16 36.55 -9.59 -10.37
N LEU A 17 36.39 -10.67 -9.58
CA LEU A 17 37.39 -11.70 -9.43
C LEU A 17 37.68 -12.43 -10.74
N LEU A 18 36.64 -12.74 -11.51
CA LEU A 18 36.80 -13.38 -12.83
C LEU A 18 37.46 -12.41 -13.84
N TRP A 19 37.18 -11.11 -13.78
CA TRP A 19 37.90 -10.13 -14.59
C TRP A 19 39.39 -10.11 -14.29
N ALA A 20 39.77 -10.18 -13.00
CA ALA A 20 41.17 -10.24 -12.60
C ALA A 20 41.90 -11.52 -13.13
N GLN A 21 41.16 -12.60 -13.34
CA GLN A 21 41.71 -13.85 -13.85
C GLN A 21 41.39 -14.11 -15.33
N ALA A 22 40.68 -13.21 -15.99
CA ALA A 22 40.23 -13.40 -17.38
C ALA A 22 41.37 -13.64 -18.38
N ALA A 23 42.53 -13.03 -18.12
CA ALA A 23 43.71 -13.21 -18.96
C ALA A 23 44.20 -14.67 -18.98
N HIS A 24 43.98 -15.41 -17.87
CA HIS A 24 44.38 -16.81 -17.76
C HIS A 24 43.31 -17.78 -18.31
N LEU A 25 42.04 -17.32 -18.38
CA LEU A 25 40.91 -18.14 -18.82
C LEU A 25 40.55 -17.93 -20.29
N GLY A 26 41.26 -17.06 -21.00
CA GLY A 26 41.01 -16.72 -22.40
C GLY A 26 39.61 -16.10 -22.63
N GLY A 27 39.08 -16.18 -23.85
CA GLY A 27 37.80 -15.58 -24.22
C GLY A 27 36.60 -16.02 -23.40
N TYR A 28 36.59 -17.24 -22.91
CA TYR A 28 35.51 -17.74 -22.04
C TYR A 28 35.50 -17.06 -20.66
N GLY A 29 36.69 -16.72 -20.11
CA GLY A 29 36.81 -16.00 -18.85
C GLY A 29 36.21 -14.60 -18.93
N PHE A 30 36.46 -13.86 -20.01
CA PHE A 30 35.86 -12.54 -20.25
C PHE A 30 34.35 -12.63 -20.40
N GLY A 31 33.83 -13.61 -21.14
CA GLY A 31 32.40 -13.84 -21.30
C GLY A 31 31.71 -14.13 -19.96
N ALA A 32 32.26 -15.00 -19.13
CA ALA A 32 31.74 -15.34 -17.83
C ALA A 32 31.79 -14.13 -16.87
N ALA A 33 32.90 -13.39 -16.84
CA ALA A 33 33.02 -12.17 -16.02
C ALA A 33 32.00 -11.11 -16.41
N ALA A 34 31.78 -10.86 -17.70
CA ALA A 34 30.79 -9.93 -18.21
C ALA A 34 29.37 -10.37 -17.84
N PHE A 35 29.03 -11.64 -18.00
CA PHE A 35 27.72 -12.21 -17.69
C PHE A 35 27.39 -12.06 -16.19
N LEU A 36 28.33 -12.41 -15.30
CA LEU A 36 28.14 -12.30 -13.85
C LEU A 36 28.05 -10.83 -13.39
N SER A 37 28.84 -9.93 -13.98
CA SER A 37 28.77 -8.51 -13.69
C SER A 37 27.43 -7.90 -14.10
N LEU A 38 26.94 -8.20 -15.31
CA LEU A 38 25.63 -7.75 -15.79
C LEU A 38 24.49 -8.31 -14.95
N GLY A 39 24.55 -9.61 -14.60
CA GLY A 39 23.57 -10.26 -13.72
C GLY A 39 23.53 -9.61 -12.33
N GLY A 40 24.70 -9.33 -11.76
CA GLY A 40 24.81 -8.62 -10.47
C GLY A 40 24.23 -7.21 -10.52
N ILE A 41 24.53 -6.45 -11.56
CA ILE A 41 23.98 -5.09 -11.76
C ILE A 41 22.46 -5.14 -11.92
N GLN A 42 21.93 -6.05 -12.74
CA GLN A 42 20.47 -6.19 -12.91
C GLN A 42 19.77 -6.57 -11.62
N SER A 43 20.35 -7.48 -10.83
CA SER A 43 19.81 -7.89 -9.53
C SER A 43 19.86 -6.73 -8.53
N GLY A 44 20.93 -5.95 -8.51
CA GLY A 44 21.06 -4.75 -7.68
C GLY A 44 20.03 -3.69 -8.02
N VAL A 45 19.82 -3.42 -9.32
CA VAL A 45 18.79 -2.46 -9.77
C VAL A 45 17.37 -2.93 -9.40
N ARG A 46 17.10 -4.25 -9.53
CA ARG A 46 15.79 -4.81 -9.10
C ARG A 46 15.59 -4.68 -7.59
N ALA A 47 16.60 -5.02 -6.81
CA ALA A 47 16.56 -4.90 -5.34
C ALA A 47 16.37 -3.44 -4.90
N LEU A 48 17.08 -2.49 -5.54
CA LEU A 48 16.93 -1.06 -5.25
C LEU A 48 15.54 -0.53 -5.63
N ARG A 49 15.01 -0.93 -6.78
CA ARG A 49 13.63 -0.57 -7.18
C ARG A 49 12.58 -1.19 -6.24
N ALA A 50 12.78 -2.41 -5.77
CA ALA A 50 11.92 -3.05 -4.79
C ALA A 50 12.00 -2.33 -3.44
N TYR A 51 13.20 -1.97 -2.98
CA TYR A 51 13.42 -1.19 -1.77
C TYR A 51 12.75 0.17 -1.83
N ASN A 52 12.95 0.93 -2.91
CA ASN A 52 12.36 2.25 -3.07
C ASN A 52 10.82 2.21 -3.14
N ARG A 53 10.24 1.16 -3.73
CA ARG A 53 8.78 0.95 -3.73
C ARG A 53 8.26 0.67 -2.32
N TYR A 54 8.97 -0.18 -1.58
CA TYR A 54 8.62 -0.52 -0.20
C TYR A 54 8.74 0.69 0.74
N SER A 55 9.84 1.44 0.68
CA SER A 55 10.05 2.64 1.50
C SER A 55 9.00 3.71 1.23
N ARG A 56 8.63 3.93 -0.03
CA ARG A 56 7.57 4.90 -0.37
C ARG A 56 6.19 4.46 0.12
N GLY A 57 5.91 3.15 0.17
CA GLY A 57 4.69 2.61 0.75
C GLY A 57 4.62 2.95 2.24
N THR A 58 5.64 2.59 3.01
CA THR A 58 5.69 2.84 4.46
C THR A 58 5.67 4.32 4.83
N GLU A 59 6.39 5.18 4.10
CA GLU A 59 6.34 6.63 4.31
C GLU A 59 4.94 7.21 4.10
N GLY A 60 4.22 6.72 3.09
CA GLY A 60 2.84 7.14 2.81
C GLY A 60 1.87 6.69 3.90
N GLU A 61 2.01 5.47 4.39
CA GLU A 61 1.20 4.91 5.48
C GLU A 61 1.43 5.66 6.79
N ASP A 62 2.70 5.90 7.16
CA ASP A 62 3.07 6.65 8.36
C ASP A 62 2.54 8.09 8.32
N ALA A 63 2.59 8.74 7.15
CA ALA A 63 2.08 10.08 6.98
C ALA A 63 0.55 10.14 7.14
N VAL A 64 -0.18 9.14 6.61
CA VAL A 64 -1.63 9.03 6.80
C VAL A 64 -1.97 8.77 8.26
N LEU A 65 -1.28 7.84 8.93
CA LEU A 65 -1.49 7.58 10.36
C LEU A 65 -1.21 8.82 11.23
N ASN A 66 -0.19 9.60 10.89
CA ASN A 66 0.08 10.86 11.58
C ASN A 66 -1.03 11.91 11.35
N ALA A 67 -1.58 11.99 10.15
CA ALA A 67 -2.71 12.87 9.86
C ALA A 67 -3.94 12.50 10.69
N LEU A 68 -4.21 11.21 10.91
CA LEU A 68 -5.34 10.73 11.69
C LEU A 68 -5.25 11.03 13.19
N ARG A 69 -4.09 11.43 13.72
CA ARG A 69 -3.96 11.86 15.14
C ARG A 69 -4.81 13.07 15.49
N GLY A 70 -5.31 13.79 14.49
CA GLY A 70 -6.26 14.88 14.68
C GLY A 70 -7.72 14.45 14.87
N LEU A 71 -8.04 13.14 14.74
CA LEU A 71 -9.39 12.65 14.99
C LEU A 71 -9.70 12.61 16.49
N PRO A 72 -11.00 12.81 16.87
CA PRO A 72 -11.45 12.64 18.24
C PRO A 72 -11.23 11.22 18.79
N ASP A 73 -11.27 11.05 20.13
CA ASP A 73 -11.14 9.76 20.82
C ASP A 73 -12.21 8.72 20.45
N ALA A 74 -13.28 9.17 19.78
CA ALA A 74 -14.33 8.30 19.24
C ALA A 74 -13.90 7.52 18.00
N TYR A 75 -12.63 7.63 17.58
CA TYR A 75 -12.10 6.93 16.42
C TYR A 75 -10.87 6.09 16.77
N THR A 76 -10.77 4.92 16.15
CA THR A 76 -9.59 4.04 16.26
C THR A 76 -9.11 3.68 14.86
N ALA A 77 -7.80 3.73 14.64
CA ALA A 77 -7.15 3.37 13.38
C ALA A 77 -6.35 2.08 13.52
N VAL A 78 -6.55 1.14 12.60
CA VAL A 78 -5.87 -0.17 12.57
C VAL A 78 -5.20 -0.34 11.22
N ALA A 79 -3.88 -0.38 11.20
CA ALA A 79 -3.10 -0.56 9.97
C ALA A 79 -2.86 -2.06 9.67
N ASN A 80 -2.68 -2.38 8.39
CA ASN A 80 -2.30 -3.71 7.91
C ASN A 80 -3.25 -4.82 8.40
N PHE A 81 -4.53 -4.62 8.26
CA PHE A 81 -5.55 -5.59 8.66
C PHE A 81 -5.80 -6.63 7.57
N VAL A 82 -5.87 -7.90 7.94
CA VAL A 82 -6.31 -8.98 7.05
C VAL A 82 -7.64 -9.53 7.55
N ALA A 83 -8.67 -9.39 6.73
CA ALA A 83 -9.99 -9.94 7.06
C ALA A 83 -9.95 -11.48 7.08
N PRO A 84 -10.19 -12.13 8.24
CA PRO A 84 -10.19 -13.59 8.34
C PRO A 84 -11.17 -14.24 7.34
N GLY A 85 -10.83 -15.44 6.89
CA GLY A 85 -11.69 -16.19 5.96
C GLY A 85 -11.73 -15.67 4.53
N THR A 86 -11.05 -14.57 4.21
CA THR A 86 -11.03 -13.98 2.87
C THR A 86 -9.72 -14.25 2.14
N ARG A 87 -9.77 -14.25 0.80
CA ARG A 87 -8.55 -14.25 -0.05
C ARG A 87 -8.07 -12.84 -0.36
N GLN A 88 -8.64 -11.84 0.30
CA GLN A 88 -8.21 -10.46 0.17
C GLN A 88 -6.84 -10.32 0.87
N GLY A 89 -5.89 -9.68 0.24
CA GLY A 89 -4.62 -9.31 0.88
C GLY A 89 -4.82 -8.28 1.99
N ASP A 90 -3.71 -7.80 2.53
CA ASP A 90 -3.69 -6.78 3.57
C ASP A 90 -4.47 -5.54 3.13
N LEU A 91 -5.28 -5.02 4.03
CA LEU A 91 -5.93 -3.72 3.90
C LEU A 91 -5.01 -2.69 4.57
N ASP A 92 -4.66 -1.64 3.84
CA ASP A 92 -3.67 -0.66 4.29
C ASP A 92 -4.07 -0.06 5.63
N LEU A 93 -5.36 0.32 5.76
CA LEU A 93 -5.86 0.96 6.97
C LEU A 93 -7.38 0.76 7.13
N ILE A 94 -7.79 0.51 8.36
CA ILE A 94 -9.19 0.53 8.82
C ILE A 94 -9.35 1.66 9.82
N VAL A 95 -10.41 2.45 9.70
CA VAL A 95 -10.82 3.43 10.72
C VAL A 95 -12.17 3.03 11.28
N LEU A 96 -12.24 2.86 12.59
CA LEU A 96 -13.45 2.58 13.35
C LEU A 96 -13.96 3.89 13.95
N GLY A 97 -15.27 4.11 13.95
CA GLY A 97 -15.84 5.33 14.49
C GLY A 97 -17.37 5.38 14.45
N PRO A 98 -17.98 6.53 14.76
CA PRO A 98 -19.44 6.69 14.82
C PRO A 98 -20.18 6.36 13.52
N ALA A 99 -19.52 6.47 12.37
CA ALA A 99 -20.06 6.10 11.07
C ALA A 99 -20.00 4.59 10.77
N GLY A 100 -19.38 3.78 11.64
CA GLY A 100 -19.10 2.37 11.45
C GLY A 100 -17.64 2.11 11.10
N VAL A 101 -17.39 1.33 10.07
CA VAL A 101 -16.04 0.92 9.64
C VAL A 101 -15.70 1.57 8.31
N LEU A 102 -14.57 2.24 8.21
CA LEU A 102 -14.04 2.81 6.97
C LEU A 102 -12.79 2.06 6.53
N VAL A 103 -12.83 1.49 5.34
CA VAL A 103 -11.66 0.90 4.66
C VAL A 103 -10.94 2.00 3.89
N VAL A 104 -9.66 2.16 4.15
CA VAL A 104 -8.81 3.17 3.50
C VAL A 104 -7.74 2.47 2.68
N GLU A 105 -7.68 2.74 1.40
CA GLU A 105 -6.63 2.30 0.49
C GLU A 105 -5.66 3.45 0.24
N ILE A 106 -4.39 3.27 0.57
CA ILE A 106 -3.38 4.32 0.49
C ILE A 106 -2.54 4.15 -0.78
N LYS A 107 -2.44 5.20 -1.58
CA LYS A 107 -1.65 5.21 -2.83
C LYS A 107 -0.55 6.26 -2.78
N SER A 108 0.69 5.78 -2.66
CA SER A 108 1.91 6.60 -2.70
C SER A 108 2.37 6.91 -4.14
N TYR A 109 1.42 7.14 -5.05
CA TYR A 109 1.70 7.45 -6.44
C TYR A 109 2.34 8.84 -6.57
N THR A 110 3.15 9.01 -7.62
CA THR A 110 3.76 10.30 -7.99
C THR A 110 3.52 10.57 -9.46
N GLY A 111 3.25 11.83 -9.84
CA GLY A 111 2.97 12.22 -11.20
C GLY A 111 1.48 12.38 -11.46
N ARG A 112 1.06 12.07 -12.69
CA ARG A 112 -0.31 12.32 -13.18
C ARG A 112 -1.04 11.02 -13.44
N TYR A 113 -2.30 10.93 -13.04
CA TYR A 113 -3.16 9.78 -13.25
C TYR A 113 -4.55 10.20 -13.67
N ALA A 114 -5.20 9.36 -14.46
CA ALA A 114 -6.61 9.52 -14.79
C ALA A 114 -7.42 8.32 -14.28
N CYS A 115 -8.63 8.60 -13.81
CA CYS A 115 -9.63 7.60 -13.45
C CYS A 115 -10.89 7.85 -14.27
N HIS A 116 -11.37 6.82 -14.96
CA HIS A 116 -12.67 6.83 -15.60
C HIS A 116 -13.47 5.62 -15.14
N GLY A 117 -14.47 5.85 -14.30
CA GLY A 117 -15.19 4.78 -13.61
C GLY A 117 -14.24 3.96 -12.72
N ASP A 118 -14.02 2.70 -13.06
CA ASP A 118 -13.07 1.80 -12.42
C ASP A 118 -11.73 1.66 -13.16
N SER A 119 -11.56 2.32 -14.29
CA SER A 119 -10.36 2.23 -15.12
C SER A 119 -9.35 3.30 -14.74
N TRP A 120 -8.11 2.89 -14.48
CA TRP A 120 -7.03 3.78 -14.05
C TRP A 120 -5.87 3.79 -15.05
N PHE A 121 -5.31 4.97 -15.28
CA PHE A 121 -4.24 5.20 -16.25
C PHE A 121 -3.16 6.10 -15.64
N ALA A 122 -1.90 5.80 -15.91
CA ALA A 122 -0.81 6.76 -15.76
C ALA A 122 -0.78 7.68 -16.98
N LEU A 123 -0.58 8.98 -16.75
CA LEU A 123 -0.48 9.99 -17.78
C LEU A 123 0.99 10.41 -17.94
N HIS A 124 1.55 10.17 -19.10
CA HIS A 124 2.93 10.54 -19.40
C HIS A 124 3.04 11.99 -19.92
N PRO A 125 4.20 12.65 -19.80
CA PRO A 125 4.40 14.02 -20.28
C PRO A 125 4.17 14.19 -21.80
N ASP A 126 4.35 13.12 -22.57
CA ASP A 126 4.09 13.07 -24.01
C ASP A 126 2.59 12.95 -24.38
N GLY A 127 1.71 12.96 -23.39
CA GLY A 127 0.26 12.82 -23.55
C GLY A 127 -0.22 11.38 -23.64
N THR A 128 0.66 10.39 -23.61
CA THR A 128 0.24 8.98 -23.66
C THR A 128 -0.42 8.54 -22.36
N ARG A 129 -1.42 7.65 -22.48
CA ARG A 129 -2.14 7.04 -21.35
C ARG A 129 -1.79 5.57 -21.25
N GLN A 130 -1.17 5.18 -20.16
CA GLN A 130 -0.83 3.78 -19.89
C GLN A 130 -1.79 3.18 -18.86
N PRO A 131 -2.55 2.13 -19.20
CA PRO A 131 -3.42 1.45 -18.24
C PRO A 131 -2.62 0.92 -17.05
N LEU A 132 -3.12 1.12 -15.83
CA LEU A 132 -2.55 0.48 -14.65
C LEU A 132 -2.91 -1.02 -14.64
N ARG A 133 -1.97 -1.86 -14.19
CA ARG A 133 -2.17 -3.31 -14.06
C ARG A 133 -3.28 -3.70 -13.09
N GLY A 134 -3.69 -2.78 -12.22
CA GLY A 134 -4.77 -2.95 -11.25
C GLY A 134 -5.64 -1.70 -11.17
N SER A 135 -6.85 -1.87 -10.68
CA SER A 135 -7.76 -0.76 -10.41
C SER A 135 -7.83 -0.48 -8.92
N VAL A 136 -7.45 0.74 -8.52
CA VAL A 136 -7.60 1.23 -7.15
C VAL A 136 -9.04 1.09 -6.68
N SER A 137 -9.99 1.51 -7.51
CA SER A 137 -11.43 1.42 -7.20
C SER A 137 -11.90 -0.01 -6.97
N ARG A 138 -11.48 -0.96 -7.83
CA ARG A 138 -11.85 -2.38 -7.66
C ARG A 138 -11.17 -3.01 -6.45
N GLN A 139 -9.92 -2.66 -6.15
CA GLN A 139 -9.21 -3.11 -4.96
C GLN A 139 -9.96 -2.67 -3.71
N LEU A 140 -10.29 -1.40 -3.62
CA LEU A 140 -11.02 -0.82 -2.50
C LEU A 140 -12.42 -1.42 -2.32
N LYS A 141 -13.17 -1.62 -3.41
CA LYS A 141 -14.49 -2.30 -3.37
C LYS A 141 -14.40 -3.73 -2.85
N ARG A 142 -13.36 -4.47 -3.25
CA ARG A 142 -13.13 -5.83 -2.73
C ARG A 142 -12.80 -5.81 -1.24
N GLY A 143 -11.92 -4.88 -0.79
CA GLY A 143 -11.61 -4.68 0.63
C GLY A 143 -12.85 -4.38 1.45
N ARG A 144 -13.67 -3.40 0.99
CA ARG A 144 -14.94 -3.08 1.64
C ARG A 144 -15.87 -4.30 1.75
N LYS A 145 -16.00 -5.06 0.66
CA LYS A 145 -16.84 -6.28 0.67
C LYS A 145 -16.30 -7.33 1.64
N ALA A 146 -14.98 -7.52 1.70
CA ALA A 146 -14.36 -8.48 2.62
C ALA A 146 -14.62 -8.10 4.08
N VAL A 147 -14.48 -6.81 4.44
CA VAL A 147 -14.80 -6.33 5.80
C VAL A 147 -16.29 -6.48 6.12
N ALA A 148 -17.18 -6.17 5.17
CA ALA A 148 -18.61 -6.33 5.38
C ALA A 148 -19.00 -7.80 5.63
N HIS A 149 -18.41 -8.75 4.90
CA HIS A 149 -18.64 -10.18 5.14
C HIS A 149 -18.08 -10.61 6.51
N TYR A 150 -16.86 -10.15 6.84
CA TYR A 150 -16.24 -10.47 8.12
C TYR A 150 -17.09 -10.01 9.32
N LEU A 151 -17.69 -8.82 9.24
CA LEU A 151 -18.61 -8.33 10.28
C LEU A 151 -19.85 -9.23 10.41
N VAL A 152 -20.43 -9.65 9.27
CA VAL A 152 -21.57 -10.60 9.27
C VAL A 152 -21.18 -11.93 9.89
N ASP A 153 -19.99 -12.46 9.59
CA ASP A 153 -19.47 -13.70 10.18
C ASP A 153 -19.24 -13.58 11.70
N CYS A 154 -19.12 -12.33 12.20
CA CYS A 154 -19.01 -12.00 13.62
C CYS A 154 -20.35 -11.60 14.25
N ASP A 155 -21.49 -11.83 13.58
CA ASP A 155 -22.84 -11.43 14.01
C ASP A 155 -22.99 -9.91 14.28
N LEU A 156 -22.20 -9.08 13.61
CA LEU A 156 -22.26 -7.63 13.72
C LEU A 156 -22.78 -6.98 12.43
N SER A 157 -23.63 -5.98 12.63
CA SER A 157 -24.17 -5.13 11.55
C SER A 157 -23.69 -3.70 11.73
N ALA A 158 -22.63 -3.34 11.02
CA ALA A 158 -22.14 -1.96 10.97
C ALA A 158 -21.98 -1.51 9.52
N PRO A 159 -22.26 -0.24 9.20
CA PRO A 159 -21.97 0.30 7.88
C PRO A 159 -20.48 0.19 7.56
N VAL A 160 -20.16 -0.20 6.31
CA VAL A 160 -18.79 -0.25 5.83
C VAL A 160 -18.61 0.75 4.70
N HIS A 161 -17.86 1.78 4.95
CA HIS A 161 -17.45 2.81 4.00
C HIS A 161 -16.09 2.46 3.39
N ALA A 162 -15.70 3.18 2.34
CA ALA A 162 -14.41 2.99 1.71
C ALA A 162 -13.94 4.27 1.02
N VAL A 163 -12.64 4.56 1.10
CA VAL A 163 -12.02 5.73 0.48
C VAL A 163 -10.62 5.42 -0.02
N ALA A 164 -10.26 5.92 -1.20
CA ALA A 164 -8.90 5.89 -1.70
C ALA A 164 -8.19 7.20 -1.35
N VAL A 165 -7.03 7.09 -0.72
CA VAL A 165 -6.23 8.22 -0.27
C VAL A 165 -4.96 8.31 -1.10
N PHE A 166 -4.73 9.48 -1.66
CA PHE A 166 -3.53 9.77 -2.43
C PHE A 166 -2.64 10.76 -1.68
N ARG A 167 -1.33 10.59 -1.84
CA ARG A 167 -0.37 11.52 -1.26
C ARG A 167 -0.52 12.93 -1.86
N PRO A 168 -0.13 13.99 -1.14
CA PRO A 168 -0.08 15.34 -1.68
C PRO A 168 0.82 15.43 -2.91
N GLY A 169 0.44 16.29 -3.87
CA GLY A 169 1.21 16.54 -5.09
C GLY A 169 0.95 15.57 -6.24
N VAL A 170 0.15 14.52 -6.07
CA VAL A 170 -0.34 13.73 -7.20
C VAL A 170 -1.39 14.54 -7.96
N GLN A 171 -1.35 14.48 -9.30
CA GLN A 171 -2.36 15.11 -10.14
C GLN A 171 -3.35 14.06 -10.61
N LEU A 172 -4.63 14.27 -10.33
CA LEU A 172 -5.70 13.32 -10.64
C LEU A 172 -6.73 13.94 -11.59
N GLU A 173 -6.95 13.30 -12.73
CA GLU A 173 -8.04 13.58 -13.64
C GLU A 173 -9.17 12.57 -13.36
N LEU A 174 -10.23 13.00 -12.66
CA LEU A 174 -11.30 12.11 -12.21
C LEU A 174 -12.56 12.29 -13.07
N THR A 175 -12.99 11.22 -13.73
CA THR A 175 -14.21 11.18 -14.53
C THR A 175 -15.11 10.06 -13.99
N HIS A 176 -16.20 10.42 -13.34
CA HIS A 176 -17.19 9.50 -12.76
C HIS A 176 -16.53 8.39 -11.89
N PRO A 177 -15.69 8.74 -10.91
CA PRO A 177 -15.08 7.76 -10.03
C PRO A 177 -16.16 6.99 -9.26
N THR A 178 -15.99 5.68 -9.14
CA THR A 178 -16.98 4.79 -8.49
C THR A 178 -16.75 4.56 -7.01
N VAL A 179 -15.73 5.21 -6.45
CA VAL A 179 -15.38 5.25 -5.03
C VAL A 179 -14.93 6.66 -4.67
N PRO A 180 -15.10 7.10 -3.42
CA PRO A 180 -14.51 8.35 -2.94
C PRO A 180 -12.98 8.34 -3.10
N ILE A 181 -12.44 9.48 -3.53
CA ILE A 181 -11.01 9.69 -3.71
C ILE A 181 -10.68 11.01 -3.04
N VAL A 182 -9.74 10.98 -2.10
CA VAL A 182 -9.29 12.17 -1.38
C VAL A 182 -7.77 12.24 -1.34
N THR A 183 -7.26 13.40 -1.05
CA THR A 183 -5.84 13.58 -0.69
C THR A 183 -5.66 13.34 0.81
N GLN A 184 -4.44 13.05 1.21
CA GLN A 184 -4.09 12.76 2.60
C GLN A 184 -4.52 13.86 3.57
N ASP A 185 -4.36 15.12 3.19
CA ASP A 185 -4.74 16.30 3.96
C ASP A 185 -6.25 16.47 4.12
N ALA A 186 -7.04 15.97 3.17
CA ALA A 186 -8.51 15.99 3.24
C ALA A 186 -9.12 14.76 3.93
N LEU A 187 -8.31 13.77 4.34
CA LEU A 187 -8.83 12.50 4.88
C LEU A 187 -9.61 12.70 6.19
N CYS A 188 -9.08 13.48 7.14
CA CYS A 188 -9.78 13.72 8.41
C CYS A 188 -11.12 14.41 8.20
N GLU A 189 -11.17 15.43 7.34
CA GLU A 189 -12.41 16.09 7.00
C GLU A 189 -13.41 15.12 6.37
N HIS A 190 -12.96 14.29 5.44
CA HIS A 190 -13.79 13.25 4.83
C HIS A 190 -14.35 12.27 5.85
N ILE A 191 -13.54 11.82 6.82
CA ILE A 191 -13.97 10.90 7.88
C ILE A 191 -15.04 11.56 8.76
N LEU A 192 -14.80 12.79 9.18
CA LEU A 192 -15.71 13.53 10.06
C LEU A 192 -17.03 13.93 9.36
N ALA A 193 -17.02 14.04 8.03
CA ALA A 193 -18.20 14.32 7.22
C ALA A 193 -19.08 13.06 6.98
N LEU A 194 -18.61 11.87 7.30
CA LEU A 194 -19.43 10.64 7.15
C LEU A 194 -20.60 10.70 8.15
N PRO A 195 -21.84 10.41 7.69
CA PRO A 195 -22.99 10.41 8.58
C PRO A 195 -22.82 9.30 9.64
N PRO A 196 -23.17 9.58 10.89
CA PRO A 196 -23.21 8.54 11.92
C PRO A 196 -24.11 7.38 11.49
N ALA A 197 -23.72 6.16 11.89
CA ALA A 197 -24.54 4.99 11.64
C ALA A 197 -25.91 5.13 12.34
N PRO A 198 -27.03 4.72 11.71
CA PRO A 198 -28.36 4.75 12.35
C PRO A 198 -28.40 3.99 13.68
N HIS A 199 -27.64 2.89 13.74
CA HIS A 199 -27.43 2.07 14.94
C HIS A 199 -25.92 1.90 15.12
N PRO A 200 -25.24 2.83 15.81
CA PRO A 200 -23.79 2.76 15.99
C PRO A 200 -23.42 1.54 16.83
N VAL A 201 -22.48 0.74 16.33
CA VAL A 201 -21.84 -0.33 17.12
C VAL A 201 -20.77 0.33 18.00
N PRO A 202 -20.75 0.07 19.31
CA PRO A 202 -19.73 0.61 20.20
C PRO A 202 -18.31 0.22 19.77
N LEU A 203 -17.34 1.10 19.93
CA LEU A 203 -15.93 0.82 19.66
C LEU A 203 -15.43 -0.40 20.43
N SER A 204 -15.88 -0.59 21.66
CA SER A 204 -15.53 -1.73 22.51
C SER A 204 -15.92 -3.09 21.92
N GLU A 205 -16.90 -3.12 21.00
CA GLU A 205 -17.31 -4.34 20.28
C GLU A 205 -16.56 -4.48 18.95
N LEU A 206 -16.20 -3.37 18.28
CA LEU A 206 -15.48 -3.37 17.01
C LEU A 206 -13.98 -3.61 17.19
N GLU A 207 -13.32 -2.93 18.13
CA GLU A 207 -11.87 -2.98 18.32
C GLU A 207 -11.31 -4.41 18.48
N PRO A 208 -11.92 -5.32 19.24
CA PRO A 208 -11.41 -6.69 19.39
C PRO A 208 -11.40 -7.48 18.08
N LEU A 209 -12.21 -7.10 17.10
CA LEU A 209 -12.31 -7.79 15.81
C LEU A 209 -11.22 -7.33 14.83
N PHE A 210 -10.75 -6.10 14.97
CA PHE A 210 -9.77 -5.51 14.07
C PHE A 210 -8.37 -5.48 14.71
N VAL A 211 -7.84 -6.68 14.99
CA VAL A 211 -6.47 -6.82 15.49
C VAL A 211 -5.52 -6.87 14.29
N PRO A 212 -4.50 -6.01 14.22
CA PRO A 212 -3.51 -6.09 13.16
C PRO A 212 -2.78 -7.43 13.25
N LEU A 213 -2.47 -8.03 12.09
CA LEU A 213 -1.55 -9.16 12.08
C LEU A 213 -0.26 -8.73 12.80
N PRO A 214 0.31 -9.60 13.66
CA PRO A 214 1.62 -9.36 14.22
C PRO A 214 2.58 -9.23 13.05
N SER A 215 2.86 -7.98 12.65
CA SER A 215 3.84 -7.72 11.61
C SER A 215 5.18 -8.25 12.12
N VAL A 216 5.94 -8.90 11.25
CA VAL A 216 7.34 -9.31 11.49
C VAL A 216 8.23 -8.08 11.86
N ARG A 217 7.66 -6.89 11.90
CA ARG A 217 8.26 -5.64 12.35
C ARG A 217 7.23 -4.86 13.16
N GLY A 218 7.47 -4.80 14.46
CA GLY A 218 6.75 -4.10 15.51
C GLY A 218 6.21 -2.68 15.21
N LEU A 219 5.30 -2.54 14.27
CA LEU A 219 4.43 -1.38 14.20
C LEU A 219 3.22 -1.69 15.07
N ARG A 220 3.24 -1.08 16.21
CA ARG A 220 2.12 -1.05 17.15
C ARG A 220 0.94 -0.33 16.48
N VAL A 221 -0.27 -0.85 16.73
CA VAL A 221 -1.50 -0.08 16.73
C VAL A 221 -1.17 1.31 17.28
N ALA A 222 -1.23 2.33 16.46
CA ALA A 222 -1.36 3.66 16.98
C ALA A 222 -2.81 3.73 17.49
N ALA A 223 -3.01 3.33 18.75
CA ALA A 223 -4.09 3.90 19.49
C ALA A 223 -3.89 5.42 19.34
N VAL A 224 -4.79 6.08 18.63
CA VAL A 224 -4.94 7.52 18.67
C VAL A 224 -5.42 7.78 20.07
N ALA A 225 -4.51 7.97 21.00
CA ALA A 225 -4.88 8.28 22.35
C ALA A 225 -3.73 8.77 23.18
N ARG A 226 -4.02 9.65 23.89
CA ARG A 226 -3.83 10.29 25.19
C ARG A 226 -2.84 11.40 25.17
#